data_e48e7d2d9dd6ddb8995660afd02209d9
#
_entry.id   e48e7d2d9dd6ddb8995660afd02209d9
#
_cell.length_a   1.000
_cell.length_b   1.000
_cell.length_c   1.000
_cell.angle_alpha   90.00
_cell.angle_beta   90.00
_cell.angle_gamma   90.00
#
_symmetry.space_group_name_H-M   'P 1'
#
loop_
_entity.id
_entity.type
_entity.pdbx_description
1 polymer ?
#
loop_
_entity_poly.entity_id
_entity_poly.type
_entity_poly.pdbx_seq_one_letter_code
_entity_poly.pdbx_strand_id
1 'polypeptide(L)'
;MAALASAVSHISRADPPEGYSFLPFDEALKTAKQQNKKIFVYYGRYGCGYCDKTNKESFSDPALRKLYTEHYVLAYVDAESGKRLTLPSGEHITEMELGARLKAVVTPVFIYTNADGQPIFRTPGFQTVKDFSKYDQYIYGDHYKNQTLAQFLAQNP
;
A
#
# COMPACT_ATOMS: atom_id res chain seq x y z
N MET A 1 19.81 24.41 -38.56
CA MET A 1 20.14 23.82 -37.28
C MET A 1 18.90 23.09 -36.78
N ALA A 2 18.89 21.76 -36.84
CA ALA A 2 17.77 20.95 -36.38
C ALA A 2 18.02 20.61 -34.93
N ALA A 3 17.10 21.05 -34.04
CA ALA A 3 17.11 20.70 -32.63
C ALA A 3 16.63 19.25 -32.48
N LEU A 4 17.52 18.35 -32.10
CA LEU A 4 17.17 17.00 -31.67
C LEU A 4 16.47 17.09 -30.32
N ALA A 5 15.17 16.96 -30.34
CA ALA A 5 14.39 16.73 -29.12
C ALA A 5 14.69 15.31 -28.62
N SER A 6 15.50 15.22 -27.56
CA SER A 6 15.71 13.96 -26.84
C SER A 6 14.41 13.57 -26.19
N ALA A 7 13.73 12.58 -26.74
CA ALA A 7 12.61 11.91 -26.06
C ALA A 7 13.18 11.16 -24.85
N VAL A 8 13.01 11.72 -23.65
CA VAL A 8 13.24 11.02 -22.40
C VAL A 8 12.15 9.96 -22.32
N SER A 9 12.50 8.72 -22.64
CA SER A 9 11.65 7.57 -22.37
C SER A 9 11.47 7.50 -20.86
N HIS A 10 10.31 7.92 -20.37
CA HIS A 10 9.90 7.61 -19.02
C HIS A 10 9.71 6.10 -18.93
N ILE A 11 10.76 5.43 -18.46
CA ILE A 11 10.66 4.04 -18.05
C ILE A 11 9.64 4.06 -16.90
N SER A 12 8.45 3.57 -17.19
CA SER A 12 7.40 3.38 -16.17
C SER A 12 7.95 2.39 -15.13
N ARG A 13 8.52 2.92 -14.05
CA ARG A 13 8.68 2.13 -12.82
C ARG A 13 7.27 1.83 -12.34
N ALA A 14 7.06 0.67 -11.71
CA ALA A 14 5.85 0.45 -10.94
C ALA A 14 5.93 1.36 -9.70
N ASP A 15 5.82 2.65 -9.96
CA ASP A 15 5.80 3.66 -8.95
C ASP A 15 4.47 3.59 -8.22
N PRO A 16 4.43 4.01 -6.95
CA PRO A 16 3.17 4.21 -6.25
C PRO A 16 2.24 5.07 -7.11
N PRO A 17 0.92 4.85 -7.05
CA PRO A 17 -0.02 5.59 -7.89
C PRO A 17 0.09 7.10 -7.68
N GLU A 18 -0.05 7.85 -8.76
CA GLU A 18 0.04 9.31 -8.74
C GLU A 18 -1.00 9.95 -7.80
N GLY A 19 -0.62 11.05 -7.18
CA GLY A 19 -1.50 11.82 -6.31
C GLY A 19 -1.62 11.27 -4.88
N TYR A 20 -0.88 10.22 -4.55
CA TYR A 20 -0.75 9.70 -3.18
C TYR A 20 0.64 10.01 -2.62
N SER A 21 0.72 10.27 -1.32
CA SER A 21 1.99 10.48 -0.62
C SER A 21 2.44 9.20 0.10
N PHE A 22 2.97 8.26 -0.67
CA PHE A 22 3.53 7.04 -0.11
C PHE A 22 4.92 7.28 0.49
N LEU A 23 5.13 6.78 1.69
CA LEU A 23 6.39 6.85 2.43
C LEU A 23 7.13 5.51 2.39
N PRO A 24 8.46 5.49 2.59
CA PRO A 24 9.16 4.29 3.03
C PRO A 24 8.53 3.75 4.32
N PHE A 25 8.55 2.43 4.50
CA PHE A 25 7.82 1.80 5.60
C PHE A 25 8.30 2.24 7.00
N ASP A 26 9.60 2.45 7.18
CA ASP A 26 10.17 2.93 8.43
C ASP A 26 9.75 4.38 8.77
N GLU A 27 9.62 5.24 7.77
CA GLU A 27 9.07 6.59 7.93
C GLU A 27 7.56 6.54 8.21
N ALA A 28 6.84 5.65 7.53
CA ALA A 28 5.42 5.43 7.77
C ALA A 28 5.14 4.97 9.20
N LEU A 29 5.98 4.10 9.77
CA LEU A 29 5.88 3.68 11.18
C LEU A 29 6.01 4.86 12.15
N LYS A 30 7.00 5.74 11.94
CA LYS A 30 7.18 6.94 12.76
C LYS A 30 5.97 7.86 12.68
N THR A 31 5.52 8.12 11.45
CA THR A 31 4.36 8.99 11.18
C THR A 31 3.07 8.42 11.77
N ALA A 32 2.85 7.12 11.61
CA ALA A 32 1.66 6.44 12.13
C ALA A 32 1.58 6.51 13.67
N LYS A 33 2.69 6.33 14.35
CA LYS A 33 2.76 6.50 15.82
C LYS A 33 2.44 7.93 16.25
N GLN A 34 3.02 8.92 15.59
CA GLN A 34 2.79 10.33 15.88
C GLN A 34 1.33 10.75 15.67
N GLN A 35 0.68 10.21 14.63
CA GLN A 35 -0.70 10.54 14.25
C GLN A 35 -1.74 9.59 14.83
N ASN A 36 -1.32 8.52 15.50
CA ASN A 36 -2.19 7.42 15.96
C ASN A 36 -3.07 6.87 14.83
N LYS A 37 -2.47 6.63 13.67
CA LYS A 37 -3.14 6.11 12.48
C LYS A 37 -2.67 4.71 12.13
N LYS A 38 -3.56 3.94 11.50
CA LYS A 38 -3.21 2.68 10.84
C LYS A 38 -2.36 2.97 9.59
N ILE A 39 -1.61 1.96 9.13
CA ILE A 39 -0.81 2.05 7.92
C ILE A 39 -1.45 1.19 6.84
N PHE A 40 -1.59 1.77 5.66
CA PHE A 40 -1.89 1.03 4.44
C PHE A 40 -0.59 0.80 3.67
N VAL A 41 -0.21 -0.45 3.48
CA VAL A 41 1.01 -0.85 2.78
C VAL A 41 0.67 -1.38 1.40
N TYR A 42 1.24 -0.78 0.38
CA TYR A 42 1.24 -1.29 -0.98
C TYR A 42 2.58 -1.99 -1.25
N TYR A 43 2.54 -3.31 -1.31
CA TYR A 43 3.67 -4.13 -1.70
C TYR A 43 3.58 -4.44 -3.19
N GLY A 44 4.49 -3.86 -3.98
CA GLY A 44 4.48 -3.95 -5.42
C GLY A 44 5.87 -4.14 -6.00
N ARG A 45 5.99 -4.15 -7.32
CA ARG A 45 7.28 -4.19 -8.02
C ARG A 45 7.16 -3.65 -9.44
N TYR A 46 8.29 -3.36 -10.06
CA TYR A 46 8.37 -3.06 -11.49
C TYR A 46 7.90 -4.26 -12.34
N GLY A 47 7.24 -3.98 -13.47
CA GLY A 47 6.76 -5.01 -14.39
C GLY A 47 5.62 -5.91 -13.84
N CYS A 48 4.95 -5.47 -12.78
CA CYS A 48 3.79 -6.13 -12.21
C CYS A 48 2.51 -5.69 -12.92
N GLY A 49 1.94 -6.53 -13.78
CA GLY A 49 0.74 -6.19 -14.57
C GLY A 49 -0.49 -5.89 -13.70
N TYR A 50 -0.69 -6.62 -12.62
CA TYR A 50 -1.79 -6.35 -11.68
C TYR A 50 -1.56 -5.09 -10.82
N CYS A 51 -0.30 -4.70 -10.58
CA CYS A 51 0.00 -3.41 -9.98
C CYS A 51 -0.43 -2.27 -10.91
N ASP A 52 -0.03 -2.33 -12.18
CA ASP A 52 -0.42 -1.35 -13.19
C ASP A 52 -1.94 -1.28 -13.36
N LYS A 53 -2.60 -2.42 -13.39
CA LYS A 53 -4.06 -2.49 -13.46
C LYS A 53 -4.72 -1.82 -12.26
N THR A 54 -4.24 -2.11 -11.06
CA THR A 54 -4.80 -1.50 -9.84
C THR A 54 -4.57 0.01 -9.81
N ASN A 55 -3.40 0.47 -10.23
CA ASN A 55 -3.09 1.90 -10.30
C ASN A 55 -4.03 2.63 -11.27
N LYS A 56 -4.30 2.02 -12.45
CA LYS A 56 -5.15 2.63 -13.49
C LYS A 56 -6.64 2.56 -13.19
N GLU A 57 -7.12 1.44 -12.68
CA GLU A 57 -8.56 1.18 -12.55
C GLU A 57 -9.11 1.49 -11.16
N SER A 58 -8.27 1.48 -10.13
CA SER A 58 -8.72 1.69 -8.74
C SER A 58 -8.11 2.94 -8.12
N PHE A 59 -6.79 3.06 -8.08
CA PHE A 59 -6.14 4.22 -7.46
C PHE A 59 -6.26 5.53 -8.26
N SER A 60 -6.72 5.49 -9.50
CA SER A 60 -7.09 6.68 -10.26
C SER A 60 -8.39 7.33 -9.77
N ASP A 61 -9.20 6.60 -8.99
CA ASP A 61 -10.45 7.13 -8.44
C ASP A 61 -10.18 8.21 -7.38
N PRO A 62 -10.68 9.45 -7.57
CA PRO A 62 -10.39 10.56 -6.66
C PRO A 62 -11.06 10.42 -5.30
N ALA A 63 -12.19 9.74 -5.20
CA ALA A 63 -12.87 9.51 -3.93
C ALA A 63 -12.10 8.48 -3.09
N LEU A 64 -11.61 7.42 -3.71
CA LEU A 64 -10.76 6.44 -3.06
C LEU A 64 -9.45 7.08 -2.58
N ARG A 65 -8.83 7.92 -3.42
CA ARG A 65 -7.61 8.65 -3.05
C ARG A 65 -7.81 9.52 -1.81
N LYS A 66 -8.88 10.30 -1.79
CA LYS A 66 -9.24 11.14 -0.64
C LYS A 66 -9.41 10.28 0.61
N LEU A 67 -10.19 9.22 0.53
CA LEU A 67 -10.50 8.32 1.63
C LEU A 67 -9.23 7.73 2.26
N TYR A 68 -8.34 7.15 1.44
CA TYR A 68 -7.12 6.50 1.93
C TYR A 68 -6.09 7.48 2.47
N THR A 69 -5.97 8.65 1.84
CA THR A 69 -5.08 9.72 2.33
C THR A 69 -5.52 10.26 3.70
N GLU A 70 -6.82 10.35 3.93
CA GLU A 70 -7.37 10.82 5.21
C GLU A 70 -7.27 9.75 6.31
N HIS A 71 -7.54 8.49 5.98
CA HIS A 71 -7.67 7.42 6.98
C HIS A 71 -6.36 6.76 7.38
N TYR A 72 -5.38 6.70 6.48
CA TYR A 72 -4.15 5.93 6.68
C TYR A 72 -2.89 6.78 6.51
N VAL A 73 -1.81 6.30 7.11
CA VAL A 73 -0.47 6.61 6.64
C VAL A 73 -0.16 5.60 5.52
N LEU A 74 0.30 6.09 4.38
CA LEU A 74 0.52 5.27 3.20
C LEU A 74 1.99 4.88 3.09
N ALA A 75 2.27 3.58 2.95
CA ALA A 75 3.61 3.05 2.75
C ALA A 75 3.69 2.23 1.45
N TYR A 76 4.74 2.45 0.68
CA TYR A 76 5.06 1.62 -0.48
C TYR A 76 6.31 0.80 -0.19
N VAL A 77 6.27 -0.47 -0.53
CA VAL A 77 7.38 -1.42 -0.39
C VAL A 77 7.63 -2.08 -1.74
N ASP A 78 8.85 -1.92 -2.26
CA ASP A 78 9.25 -2.57 -3.50
C ASP A 78 9.78 -3.97 -3.22
N ALA A 79 9.10 -4.97 -3.79
CA ALA A 79 9.41 -6.39 -3.60
C ALA A 79 10.80 -6.81 -4.07
N GLU A 80 11.40 -6.04 -4.97
CA GLU A 80 12.71 -6.34 -5.57
C GLU A 80 13.82 -5.39 -5.09
N SER A 81 13.49 -4.47 -4.18
CA SER A 81 14.42 -3.46 -3.71
C SER A 81 15.31 -3.97 -2.58
N GLY A 82 16.62 -3.80 -2.77
CA GLY A 82 17.62 -3.95 -1.71
C GLY A 82 17.78 -2.70 -0.82
N LYS A 83 16.92 -1.69 -0.98
CA LYS A 83 16.95 -0.49 -0.15
C LYS A 83 16.79 -0.85 1.32
N ARG A 84 17.67 -0.31 2.15
CA ARG A 84 17.65 -0.53 3.59
C ARG A 84 16.65 0.38 4.29
N LEU A 85 15.92 -0.21 5.20
CA LEU A 85 15.01 0.45 6.12
C LEU A 85 15.58 0.35 7.53
N THR A 86 15.36 1.35 8.36
CA THR A 86 15.74 1.33 9.78
C THR A 86 14.47 1.26 10.62
N LEU A 87 14.19 0.08 11.16
CA LEU A 87 13.02 -0.12 12.02
C LEU A 87 13.16 0.63 13.36
N PRO A 88 12.06 0.91 14.06
CA PRO A 88 12.10 1.58 15.37
C PRO A 88 12.94 0.86 16.42
N SER A 89 13.14 -0.46 16.28
CA SER A 89 14.03 -1.27 17.11
C SER A 89 15.52 -0.98 16.88
N GLY A 90 15.87 -0.20 15.84
CA GLY A 90 17.24 0.00 15.36
C GLY A 90 17.72 -1.08 14.37
N GLU A 91 16.90 -2.08 14.11
CA GLU A 91 17.22 -3.13 13.14
C GLU A 91 17.22 -2.58 11.72
N HIS A 92 18.18 -3.01 10.92
CA HIS A 92 18.27 -2.71 9.49
C HIS A 92 17.83 -3.92 8.68
N ILE A 93 16.81 -3.74 7.83
CA ILE A 93 16.35 -4.75 6.89
C ILE A 93 16.19 -4.13 5.49
N THR A 94 16.16 -4.97 4.46
CA THR A 94 15.80 -4.51 3.12
C THR A 94 14.28 -4.51 2.93
N GLU A 95 13.80 -3.78 1.91
CA GLU A 95 12.38 -3.84 1.53
C GLU A 95 11.95 -5.26 1.16
N MET A 96 12.82 -6.02 0.49
CA MET A 96 12.58 -7.43 0.15
C MET A 96 12.42 -8.31 1.42
N GLU A 97 13.28 -8.12 2.42
CA GLU A 97 13.16 -8.84 3.71
C GLU A 97 11.90 -8.44 4.47
N LEU A 98 11.50 -7.18 4.39
CA LEU A 98 10.25 -6.71 4.96
C LEU A 98 9.04 -7.42 4.33
N GLY A 99 9.06 -7.61 3.01
CA GLY A 99 8.02 -8.38 2.30
C GLY A 99 7.84 -9.78 2.87
N ALA A 100 8.94 -10.49 3.12
CA ALA A 100 8.90 -11.81 3.75
C ALA A 100 8.29 -11.77 5.16
N ARG A 101 8.64 -10.78 5.98
CA ARG A 101 8.06 -10.59 7.32
C ARG A 101 6.57 -10.29 7.28
N LEU A 102 6.13 -9.50 6.32
CA LEU A 102 4.72 -9.19 6.10
C LEU A 102 3.96 -10.33 5.42
N LYS A 103 4.65 -11.45 5.12
CA LYS A 103 4.12 -12.62 4.38
C LYS A 103 3.53 -12.23 3.02
N ALA A 104 4.16 -11.26 2.37
CA ALA A 104 3.85 -10.86 1.00
C ALA A 104 4.72 -11.69 0.04
N VAL A 105 4.10 -12.67 -0.63
CA VAL A 105 4.78 -13.64 -1.51
C VAL A 105 4.48 -13.43 -2.99
N VAL A 106 3.57 -12.52 -3.30
CA VAL A 106 3.17 -12.13 -4.66
C VAL A 106 3.02 -10.61 -4.74
N THR A 107 2.86 -10.06 -5.94
CA THR A 107 2.57 -8.63 -6.13
C THR A 107 1.36 -8.43 -7.04
N PRO A 108 0.50 -7.44 -6.76
CA PRO A 108 0.52 -6.65 -5.54
C PRO A 108 -0.03 -7.41 -4.34
N VAL A 109 0.38 -7.00 -3.14
CA VAL A 109 -0.32 -7.33 -1.89
C VAL A 109 -0.60 -6.01 -1.17
N PHE A 110 -1.85 -5.83 -0.75
CA PHE A 110 -2.25 -4.70 0.06
C PHE A 110 -2.40 -5.15 1.51
N ILE A 111 -1.73 -4.46 2.43
CA ILE A 111 -1.63 -4.85 3.82
C ILE A 111 -2.07 -3.68 4.68
N TYR A 112 -2.97 -3.95 5.61
CA TYR A 112 -3.40 -2.98 6.62
C TYR A 112 -2.75 -3.38 7.94
N THR A 113 -2.10 -2.42 8.59
CA THR A 113 -1.43 -2.65 9.87
C THR A 113 -1.95 -1.68 10.93
N ASN A 114 -1.72 -2.01 12.19
CA ASN A 114 -1.83 -1.02 13.25
C ASN A 114 -0.69 0.01 13.18
N ALA A 115 -0.67 0.99 14.08
CA ALA A 115 0.34 2.03 14.14
C ALA A 115 1.76 1.49 14.46
N ASP A 116 1.86 0.29 14.98
CA ASP A 116 3.14 -0.41 15.26
C ASP A 116 3.63 -1.26 14.10
N GLY A 117 2.88 -1.29 12.98
CA GLY A 117 3.23 -2.06 11.78
C GLY A 117 2.83 -3.54 11.85
N GLN A 118 2.04 -3.95 12.85
CA GLN A 118 1.56 -5.33 12.93
C GLN A 118 0.38 -5.53 11.97
N PRO A 119 0.43 -6.54 11.08
CA PRO A 119 -0.63 -6.79 10.12
C PRO A 119 -1.98 -7.10 10.77
N ILE A 120 -3.03 -6.42 10.28
CA ILE A 120 -4.44 -6.66 10.62
C ILE A 120 -5.11 -7.48 9.53
N PHE A 121 -4.90 -7.07 8.28
CA PHE A 121 -5.52 -7.67 7.11
C PHE A 121 -4.60 -7.57 5.90
N ARG A 122 -4.66 -8.54 5.01
CA ARG A 122 -3.94 -8.51 3.74
C ARG A 122 -4.79 -9.11 2.62
N THR A 123 -4.63 -8.57 1.42
CA THR A 123 -5.28 -9.07 0.22
C THR A 123 -4.32 -9.04 -0.97
N PRO A 124 -4.13 -10.16 -1.68
CA PRO A 124 -3.28 -10.22 -2.86
C PRO A 124 -4.04 -9.89 -4.13
N GLY A 125 -3.31 -9.45 -5.14
CA GLY A 125 -3.81 -9.27 -6.50
C GLY A 125 -4.61 -8.00 -6.71
N PHE A 126 -5.19 -7.88 -7.90
CA PHE A 126 -6.02 -6.75 -8.28
C PHE A 126 -7.25 -6.61 -7.38
N GLN A 127 -7.51 -5.39 -6.91
CA GLN A 127 -8.69 -5.03 -6.13
C GLN A 127 -9.40 -3.87 -6.81
N THR A 128 -10.73 -3.90 -6.82
CA THR A 128 -11.56 -2.82 -7.36
C THR A 128 -11.71 -1.66 -6.36
N VAL A 129 -12.21 -0.52 -6.83
CA VAL A 129 -12.60 0.60 -5.95
C VAL A 129 -13.61 0.14 -4.89
N LYS A 130 -14.58 -0.70 -5.28
CA LYS A 130 -15.57 -1.25 -4.35
C LYS A 130 -14.90 -2.10 -3.28
N ASP A 131 -13.94 -2.97 -3.65
CA ASP A 131 -13.22 -3.81 -2.70
C ASP A 131 -12.46 -2.96 -1.68
N PHE A 132 -11.68 -1.98 -2.15
CA PHE A 132 -10.96 -1.07 -1.27
C PHE A 132 -11.88 -0.26 -0.35
N SER A 133 -13.04 0.16 -0.84
CA SER A 133 -14.04 0.87 -0.01
C SER A 133 -14.61 -0.04 1.08
N LYS A 134 -14.83 -1.32 0.80
CA LYS A 134 -15.28 -2.30 1.78
C LYS A 134 -14.20 -2.63 2.81
N TYR A 135 -12.94 -2.75 2.37
CA TYR A 135 -11.81 -2.97 3.30
C TYR A 135 -11.63 -1.76 4.22
N ASP A 136 -11.74 -0.55 3.70
CA ASP A 136 -11.69 0.66 4.52
C ASP A 136 -12.80 0.66 5.59
N GLN A 137 -14.04 0.41 5.21
CA GLN A 137 -15.15 0.31 6.18
C GLN A 137 -14.85 -0.72 7.27
N TYR A 138 -14.33 -1.88 6.90
CA TYR A 138 -14.02 -2.98 7.82
C TYR A 138 -12.85 -2.64 8.76
N ILE A 139 -11.78 -2.07 8.22
CA ILE A 139 -10.53 -1.80 8.95
C ILE A 139 -10.58 -0.48 9.71
N TYR A 140 -10.93 0.62 9.02
CA TYR A 140 -11.00 1.94 9.64
C TYR A 140 -12.13 2.03 10.67
N GLY A 141 -13.26 1.37 10.40
CA GLY A 141 -14.38 1.25 11.33
C GLY A 141 -14.16 0.27 12.48
N ASP A 142 -12.97 -0.34 12.59
CA ASP A 142 -12.60 -1.29 13.67
C ASP A 142 -13.45 -2.57 13.73
N HIS A 143 -14.20 -2.89 12.68
CA HIS A 143 -15.05 -4.09 12.63
C HIS A 143 -14.26 -5.39 12.74
N TYR A 144 -13.00 -5.39 12.28
CA TYR A 144 -12.10 -6.54 12.37
C TYR A 144 -11.85 -7.03 13.80
N LYS A 145 -12.10 -6.19 14.80
CA LYS A 145 -11.95 -6.55 16.21
C LYS A 145 -13.04 -7.52 16.71
N ASN A 146 -14.19 -7.53 16.05
CA ASN A 146 -15.38 -8.25 16.53
C ASN A 146 -15.94 -9.27 15.53
N GLN A 147 -15.52 -9.23 14.24
CA GLN A 147 -16.05 -10.10 13.19
C GLN A 147 -15.03 -10.32 12.08
N THR A 148 -15.18 -11.42 11.34
CA THR A 148 -14.39 -11.68 10.15
C THR A 148 -14.83 -10.79 9.00
N LEU A 149 -13.97 -10.63 7.98
CA LEU A 149 -14.37 -9.91 6.76
C LEU A 149 -15.59 -10.53 6.09
N ALA A 150 -15.67 -11.87 6.04
CA ALA A 150 -16.81 -12.56 5.44
C ALA A 150 -18.13 -12.24 6.17
N GLN A 151 -18.11 -12.21 7.50
CA GLN A 151 -19.27 -11.82 8.32
C GLN A 151 -19.66 -10.36 8.08
N PHE A 152 -18.66 -9.47 8.03
CA PHE A 152 -18.89 -8.05 7.75
C PHE A 152 -19.51 -7.83 6.37
N LEU A 153 -18.98 -8.48 5.32
CA LEU A 153 -19.49 -8.34 3.95
C LEU A 153 -20.90 -8.93 3.79
N ALA A 154 -21.24 -10.00 4.52
CA ALA A 154 -22.57 -10.58 4.50
C ALA A 154 -23.63 -9.60 5.10
N GLN A 155 -23.24 -8.74 6.03
CA GLN A 155 -24.11 -7.74 6.66
C GLN A 155 -24.11 -6.39 5.93
N ASN A 156 -23.12 -6.17 5.05
CA ASN A 156 -22.91 -4.92 4.31
C ASN A 156 -22.66 -5.24 2.82
N PRO A 157 -23.65 -5.69 2.08
CA PRO A 157 -23.52 -6.11 0.68
C PRO A 157 -23.12 -4.97 -0.30
#